data_3efc829a9f4dd4e98d6256cc9dc6ce3f
#
_entry.id   3efc829a9f4dd4e98d6256cc9dc6ce3f
#
_cell.length_a   1.000
_cell.length_b   1.000
_cell.length_c   1.000
_cell.angle_alpha   90.00
_cell.angle_beta   90.00
_cell.angle_gamma   90.00
#
_symmetry.space_group_name_H-M   'P 1'
#
loop_
_entity.id
_entity.type
_entity.pdbx_description
1 polymer ?
#
loop_
_entity_poly.entity_id
_entity_poly.type
_entity_poly.pdbx_seq_one_letter_code
_entity_poly.pdbx_strand_id
1 'polypeptide(L)'
;MAPRSTYDIITEIAKRRGFYWPSFEIYGGMSGFVTYGDLGTKLKRNIEALWKEHFVRKQGFLELEAPVINPERVFQASGHLENFKEYSTECQQCGESFRADTLIEEKTGMENVEAMGGERIKSLLVEQKIRCPRCGGELMEPTMILTMFKTEIGATGGEVGYARPETAQSMFLNYRRGFLHAREKVPFALAQSSKVMRNEISPRRGMLRLREFTIMELELFFDPEDPKCPWFENVSNEKI
;
A
#
# COMPACT_ATOMS: atom_id res chain seq x y z
N MET A 1 19.60 -21.66 -19.89
CA MET A 1 18.49 -20.88 -19.31
C MET A 1 18.41 -21.22 -17.84
N ALA A 2 18.42 -20.25 -16.96
CA ALA A 2 18.20 -20.48 -15.53
C ALA A 2 16.80 -21.09 -15.32
N PRO A 3 16.60 -22.01 -14.37
CA PRO A 3 15.30 -22.58 -14.08
C PRO A 3 14.33 -21.46 -13.67
N ARG A 4 13.12 -21.46 -14.26
CA ARG A 4 12.07 -20.51 -13.90
C ARG A 4 11.68 -20.71 -12.43
N SER A 5 11.52 -19.62 -11.69
CA SER A 5 11.04 -19.68 -10.31
C SER A 5 9.57 -20.16 -10.27
N THR A 6 9.16 -20.75 -9.15
CA THR A 6 7.75 -21.09 -8.91
C THR A 6 6.83 -19.87 -9.08
N TYR A 7 7.30 -18.69 -8.65
CA TYR A 7 6.59 -17.44 -8.83
C TYR A 7 6.34 -17.10 -10.31
N ASP A 8 7.35 -17.25 -11.17
CA ASP A 8 7.22 -16.97 -12.61
C ASP A 8 6.22 -17.92 -13.28
N ILE A 9 6.26 -19.20 -12.90
CA ILE A 9 5.34 -20.21 -13.42
C ILE A 9 3.90 -19.89 -13.03
N ILE A 10 3.64 -19.58 -11.74
CA ILE A 10 2.31 -19.23 -11.25
C ILE A 10 1.81 -17.96 -11.93
N THR A 11 2.67 -16.95 -12.05
CA THR A 11 2.35 -15.67 -12.70
C THR A 11 1.93 -15.87 -14.17
N GLU A 12 2.68 -16.67 -14.91
CA GLU A 12 2.35 -16.98 -16.32
C GLU A 12 1.01 -17.72 -16.43
N ILE A 13 0.79 -18.74 -15.60
CA ILE A 13 -0.47 -19.50 -15.57
C ILE A 13 -1.64 -18.58 -15.24
N ALA A 14 -1.50 -17.73 -14.22
CA ALA A 14 -2.54 -16.80 -13.78
C ALA A 14 -2.96 -15.83 -14.89
N LYS A 15 -1.99 -15.25 -15.61
CA LYS A 15 -2.26 -14.40 -16.77
C LYS A 15 -2.97 -15.16 -17.89
N ARG A 16 -2.44 -16.32 -18.29
CA ARG A 16 -3.00 -17.14 -19.37
C ARG A 16 -4.40 -17.66 -19.06
N ARG A 17 -4.72 -17.89 -17.79
CA ARG A 17 -6.03 -18.37 -17.34
C ARG A 17 -7.01 -17.24 -17.02
N GLY A 18 -6.65 -15.97 -17.24
CA GLY A 18 -7.53 -14.83 -17.07
C GLY A 18 -7.81 -14.48 -15.61
N PHE A 19 -6.85 -14.73 -14.70
CA PHE A 19 -6.92 -14.20 -13.35
C PHE A 19 -6.63 -12.70 -13.33
N TYR A 20 -5.57 -12.29 -14.03
CA TYR A 20 -5.24 -10.88 -14.20
C TYR A 20 -4.31 -10.69 -15.41
N TRP A 21 -4.20 -9.44 -15.86
CA TRP A 21 -3.23 -8.98 -16.85
C TRP A 21 -2.81 -7.53 -16.56
N PRO A 22 -1.68 -7.04 -17.12
CA PRO A 22 -1.31 -5.64 -17.02
C PRO A 22 -2.41 -4.75 -17.59
N SER A 23 -2.74 -3.66 -16.88
CA SER A 23 -3.69 -2.69 -17.42
C SER A 23 -3.06 -1.86 -18.53
N PHE A 24 -3.89 -1.36 -19.43
CA PHE A 24 -3.49 -0.44 -20.51
C PHE A 24 -2.53 -1.03 -21.54
N GLU A 25 -2.55 -2.34 -21.78
CA GLU A 25 -1.63 -3.03 -22.69
C GLU A 25 -1.65 -2.45 -24.12
N ILE A 26 -2.81 -2.02 -24.63
CA ILE A 26 -2.93 -1.36 -25.95
C ILE A 26 -2.15 -0.05 -26.06
N TYR A 27 -1.76 0.55 -24.92
CA TYR A 27 -0.93 1.75 -24.85
C TYR A 27 0.48 1.46 -24.29
N GLY A 28 0.92 0.21 -24.34
CA GLY A 28 2.23 -0.20 -23.82
C GLY A 28 2.23 -0.68 -22.37
N GLY A 29 1.09 -0.63 -21.68
CA GLY A 29 0.95 -1.01 -20.28
C GLY A 29 1.51 0.04 -19.31
N MET A 30 1.16 -0.09 -18.04
CA MET A 30 1.70 0.74 -16.96
C MET A 30 2.01 -0.13 -15.74
N SER A 31 3.26 -0.13 -15.32
CA SER A 31 3.71 -0.91 -14.15
C SER A 31 2.90 -0.60 -12.90
N GLY A 32 2.57 -1.63 -12.13
CA GLY A 32 1.82 -1.49 -10.88
C GLY A 32 0.32 -1.32 -11.04
N PHE A 33 -0.20 -1.35 -12.27
CA PHE A 33 -1.63 -1.41 -12.54
C PHE A 33 -2.00 -2.73 -13.20
N VAL A 34 -3.00 -3.39 -12.65
CA VAL A 34 -3.50 -4.67 -13.16
C VAL A 34 -5.01 -4.64 -13.30
N THR A 35 -5.49 -5.36 -14.29
CA THR A 35 -6.91 -5.64 -14.46
C THR A 35 -7.16 -7.08 -14.01
N TYR A 36 -8.08 -7.26 -13.08
CA TYR A 36 -8.54 -8.59 -12.70
C TYR A 36 -9.52 -9.11 -13.76
N GLY A 37 -9.24 -10.28 -14.32
CA GLY A 37 -10.18 -11.00 -15.15
C GLY A 37 -11.29 -11.67 -14.34
N ASP A 38 -12.14 -12.46 -15.00
CA ASP A 38 -13.30 -13.09 -14.35
C ASP A 38 -12.90 -13.96 -13.14
N LEU A 39 -11.90 -14.83 -13.30
CA LEU A 39 -11.44 -15.69 -12.21
C LEU A 39 -10.78 -14.91 -11.09
N GLY A 40 -9.96 -13.92 -11.41
CA GLY A 40 -9.31 -13.05 -10.42
C GLY A 40 -10.30 -12.21 -9.64
N THR A 41 -11.31 -11.67 -10.32
CA THR A 41 -12.39 -10.90 -9.69
C THR A 41 -13.20 -11.76 -8.72
N LYS A 42 -13.55 -12.99 -9.12
CA LYS A 42 -14.28 -13.94 -8.26
C LYS A 42 -13.44 -14.32 -7.03
N LEU A 43 -12.17 -14.65 -7.23
CA LEU A 43 -11.26 -14.99 -6.14
C LEU A 43 -11.11 -13.82 -5.15
N LYS A 44 -10.87 -12.60 -5.66
CA LYS A 44 -10.80 -11.39 -4.84
C LYS A 44 -12.06 -11.19 -4.01
N ARG A 45 -13.25 -11.26 -4.63
CA ARG A 45 -14.54 -11.11 -3.95
C ARG A 45 -14.78 -12.19 -2.88
N ASN A 46 -14.36 -13.42 -3.13
CA ASN A 46 -14.47 -14.50 -2.15
C ASN A 46 -13.59 -14.23 -0.92
N ILE A 47 -12.37 -13.72 -1.12
CA ILE A 47 -11.46 -13.33 -0.02
C ILE A 47 -12.08 -12.17 0.78
N GLU A 48 -12.59 -11.14 0.10
CA GLU A 48 -13.27 -10.02 0.76
C GLU A 48 -14.50 -10.46 1.55
N ALA A 49 -15.32 -11.34 0.97
CA ALA A 49 -16.51 -11.87 1.64
C ALA A 49 -16.16 -12.70 2.88
N LEU A 50 -15.12 -13.54 2.78
CA LEU A 50 -14.64 -14.34 3.90
C LEU A 50 -14.10 -13.46 5.03
N TRP A 51 -13.31 -12.45 4.70
CA TRP A 51 -12.79 -11.50 5.68
C TRP A 51 -13.93 -10.74 6.39
N LYS A 52 -14.90 -10.19 5.63
CA LYS A 52 -16.08 -9.51 6.18
C LYS A 52 -16.93 -10.42 7.07
N GLU A 53 -17.07 -11.67 6.68
CA GLU A 53 -17.82 -12.65 7.50
C GLU A 53 -17.14 -12.87 8.84
N HIS A 54 -15.82 -13.08 8.86
CA HIS A 54 -15.09 -13.42 10.08
C HIS A 54 -14.81 -12.21 10.99
N PHE A 55 -14.39 -11.09 10.39
CA PHE A 55 -13.91 -9.93 11.15
C PHE A 55 -14.93 -8.81 11.33
N VAL A 56 -16.07 -8.85 10.61
CA VAL A 56 -17.09 -7.82 10.71
C VAL A 56 -18.40 -8.42 11.22
N ARG A 57 -19.02 -9.31 10.43
CA ARG A 57 -20.37 -9.80 10.72
C ARG A 57 -20.45 -10.65 11.98
N LYS A 58 -19.56 -11.65 12.12
CA LYS A 58 -19.54 -12.52 13.32
C LYS A 58 -19.22 -11.77 14.59
N GLN A 59 -18.47 -10.67 14.52
CA GLN A 59 -18.12 -9.85 15.67
C GLN A 59 -19.13 -8.73 15.94
N GLY A 60 -20.06 -8.48 15.01
CA GLY A 60 -21.03 -7.39 15.13
C GLY A 60 -20.39 -6.00 14.98
N PHE A 61 -19.27 -5.90 14.28
CA PHE A 61 -18.58 -4.64 14.04
C PHE A 61 -19.24 -3.83 12.92
N LEU A 62 -18.93 -2.54 12.86
CA LEU A 62 -19.53 -1.61 11.91
C LEU A 62 -18.69 -1.53 10.65
N GLU A 63 -19.31 -1.72 9.50
CA GLU A 63 -18.66 -1.53 8.20
C GLU A 63 -18.97 -0.12 7.68
N LEU A 64 -17.94 0.55 7.12
CA LEU A 64 -18.10 1.83 6.45
C LEU A 64 -17.41 1.80 5.07
N GLU A 65 -17.84 2.71 4.21
CA GLU A 65 -17.17 3.01 2.94
C GLU A 65 -16.95 4.51 2.85
N ALA A 66 -15.72 4.92 2.58
CA ALA A 66 -15.31 6.32 2.53
C ALA A 66 -14.61 6.65 1.20
N PRO A 67 -14.58 7.94 0.80
CA PRO A 67 -13.94 8.37 -0.45
C PRO A 67 -12.47 7.97 -0.54
N VAL A 68 -12.02 7.64 -1.75
CA VAL A 68 -10.59 7.35 -2.05
C VAL A 68 -9.77 8.64 -2.06
N ILE A 69 -10.33 9.73 -2.60
CA ILE A 69 -9.69 11.04 -2.61
C ILE A 69 -10.05 11.78 -1.33
N ASN A 70 -9.03 12.25 -0.62
CA ASN A 70 -9.19 13.06 0.59
C ASN A 70 -8.47 14.40 0.44
N PRO A 71 -8.98 15.48 1.06
CA PRO A 71 -8.33 16.77 1.10
C PRO A 71 -6.94 16.69 1.76
N GLU A 72 -6.03 17.54 1.31
CA GLU A 72 -4.65 17.61 1.80
C GLU A 72 -4.55 17.68 3.33
N ARG A 73 -5.43 18.46 3.97
CA ARG A 73 -5.46 18.63 5.43
C ARG A 73 -5.63 17.32 6.23
N VAL A 74 -6.26 16.29 5.64
CA VAL A 74 -6.38 14.97 6.27
C VAL A 74 -4.99 14.34 6.43
N PHE A 75 -4.18 14.43 5.40
CA PHE A 75 -2.84 13.85 5.37
C PHE A 75 -1.78 14.72 6.06
N GLN A 76 -2.03 16.02 6.18
CA GLN A 76 -1.26 16.91 7.08
C GLN A 76 -1.49 16.52 8.54
N ALA A 77 -2.76 16.38 8.95
CA ALA A 77 -3.12 16.01 10.31
C ALA A 77 -2.61 14.63 10.74
N SER A 78 -2.56 13.67 9.81
CA SER A 78 -2.04 12.32 10.07
C SER A 78 -0.52 12.17 9.86
N GLY A 79 0.18 13.24 9.47
CA GLY A 79 1.63 13.24 9.23
C GLY A 79 2.07 12.53 7.94
N HIS A 80 1.16 12.09 7.09
CA HIS A 80 1.50 11.36 5.85
C HIS A 80 2.30 12.22 4.87
N LEU A 81 2.00 13.50 4.76
CA LEU A 81 2.74 14.38 3.83
C LEU A 81 4.21 14.56 4.23
N GLU A 82 4.53 14.38 5.50
CA GLU A 82 5.89 14.48 6.00
C GLU A 82 6.63 13.15 5.98
N ASN A 83 5.94 12.05 6.29
CA ASN A 83 6.56 10.75 6.55
C ASN A 83 6.39 9.71 5.42
N PHE A 84 5.42 9.91 4.50
CA PHE A 84 5.17 8.96 3.42
C PHE A 84 6.04 9.25 2.20
N LYS A 85 7.37 9.29 2.43
CA LYS A 85 8.38 9.65 1.43
C LYS A 85 9.43 8.55 1.34
N GLU A 86 9.99 8.39 0.14
CA GLU A 86 11.03 7.40 -0.14
C GLU A 86 12.16 8.05 -0.93
N TYR A 87 13.39 7.52 -0.78
CA TYR A 87 14.53 7.98 -1.57
C TYR A 87 14.51 7.34 -2.96
N SER A 88 14.32 8.18 -3.97
CA SER A 88 14.34 7.79 -5.39
C SER A 88 15.63 8.21 -6.05
N THR A 89 16.20 7.33 -6.87
CA THR A 89 17.27 7.66 -7.81
C THR A 89 16.88 7.24 -9.21
N GLU A 90 17.34 7.96 -10.22
CA GLU A 90 17.05 7.70 -11.63
C GLU A 90 18.35 7.36 -12.39
N CYS A 91 18.26 6.48 -13.36
CA CYS A 91 19.37 6.16 -14.22
C CYS A 91 19.56 7.23 -15.30
N GLN A 92 20.77 7.80 -15.39
CA GLN A 92 21.10 8.83 -16.39
C GLN A 92 21.00 8.33 -17.85
N GLN A 93 21.13 7.02 -18.08
CA GLN A 93 21.15 6.47 -19.44
C GLN A 93 19.77 5.95 -19.90
N CYS A 94 19.02 5.26 -19.06
CA CYS A 94 17.76 4.65 -19.44
C CYS A 94 16.52 5.28 -18.82
N GLY A 95 16.67 6.31 -17.96
CA GLY A 95 15.58 7.02 -17.30
C GLY A 95 14.75 6.17 -16.29
N GLU A 96 15.22 4.97 -15.98
CA GLU A 96 14.52 4.10 -15.03
C GLU A 96 14.75 4.56 -13.60
N SER A 97 13.67 4.66 -12.83
CA SER A 97 13.71 5.07 -11.42
C SER A 97 13.75 3.88 -10.48
N PHE A 98 14.43 4.03 -9.35
CA PHE A 98 14.63 2.99 -8.34
C PHE A 98 14.54 3.56 -6.95
N ARG A 99 14.14 2.75 -5.97
CA ARG A 99 14.36 3.05 -4.56
C ARG A 99 15.86 2.93 -4.25
N ALA A 100 16.44 4.00 -3.76
CA ALA A 100 17.88 4.06 -3.50
C ALA A 100 18.29 3.13 -2.34
N ASP A 101 17.49 3.08 -1.28
CA ASP A 101 17.66 2.19 -0.14
C ASP A 101 17.63 0.71 -0.56
N THR A 102 16.62 0.31 -1.33
CA THR A 102 16.48 -1.07 -1.82
C THR A 102 17.64 -1.50 -2.70
N LEU A 103 18.15 -0.61 -3.57
CA LEU A 103 19.34 -0.92 -4.39
C LEU A 103 20.59 -1.17 -3.54
N ILE A 104 20.75 -0.41 -2.44
CA ILE A 104 21.86 -0.59 -1.51
C ILE A 104 21.69 -1.93 -0.76
N GLU A 105 20.52 -2.20 -0.22
CA GLU A 105 20.21 -3.43 0.50
C GLU A 105 20.45 -4.68 -0.36
N GLU A 106 19.95 -4.69 -1.60
CA GLU A 106 20.15 -5.80 -2.54
C GLU A 106 21.63 -6.01 -2.91
N LYS A 107 22.41 -4.93 -2.98
CA LYS A 107 23.83 -5.02 -3.35
C LYS A 107 24.76 -5.39 -2.20
N THR A 108 24.45 -4.91 -0.99
CA THR A 108 25.35 -4.99 0.17
C THR A 108 24.91 -6.01 1.22
N GLY A 109 23.64 -6.41 1.22
CA GLY A 109 23.03 -7.21 2.29
C GLY A 109 22.78 -6.41 3.58
N MET A 110 22.94 -5.09 3.56
CA MET A 110 22.56 -4.22 4.69
C MET A 110 21.04 -4.27 4.90
N GLU A 111 20.60 -4.04 6.12
CA GLU A 111 19.18 -3.93 6.49
C GLU A 111 18.87 -2.52 7.00
N ASN A 112 17.62 -2.09 6.81
CA ASN A 112 17.10 -0.80 7.31
C ASN A 112 17.88 0.42 6.78
N VAL A 113 18.34 0.40 5.53
CA VAL A 113 19.11 1.48 4.91
C VAL A 113 18.29 2.78 4.85
N GLU A 114 16.97 2.69 4.69
CA GLU A 114 16.08 3.85 4.70
C GLU A 114 16.23 4.70 5.99
N ALA A 115 16.39 4.06 7.14
CA ALA A 115 16.55 4.72 8.43
C ALA A 115 17.90 5.48 8.59
N MET A 116 18.87 5.24 7.71
CA MET A 116 20.19 5.88 7.77
C MET A 116 20.19 7.34 7.31
N GLY A 117 19.11 7.79 6.66
CA GLY A 117 18.95 9.15 6.15
C GLY A 117 19.64 9.42 4.81
N GLY A 118 19.24 10.51 4.15
CA GLY A 118 19.61 10.79 2.75
C GLY A 118 21.09 10.93 2.47
N GLU A 119 21.85 11.62 3.33
CA GLU A 119 23.30 11.80 3.16
C GLU A 119 24.05 10.46 3.19
N ARG A 120 23.63 9.55 4.09
CA ARG A 120 24.26 8.23 4.16
C ARG A 120 23.89 7.36 2.95
N ILE A 121 22.63 7.41 2.50
CA ILE A 121 22.16 6.74 1.29
C ILE A 121 22.96 7.21 0.07
N LYS A 122 23.15 8.53 -0.08
CA LYS A 122 23.96 9.13 -1.14
C LYS A 122 25.40 8.62 -1.10
N SER A 123 26.05 8.66 0.06
CA SER A 123 27.41 8.17 0.25
C SER A 123 27.54 6.69 -0.11
N LEU A 124 26.59 5.85 0.33
CA LEU A 124 26.60 4.42 0.06
C LEU A 124 26.44 4.09 -1.43
N LEU A 125 25.61 4.82 -2.18
CA LEU A 125 25.48 4.63 -3.63
C LEU A 125 26.85 4.80 -4.34
N VAL A 126 27.62 5.79 -3.91
CA VAL A 126 28.96 6.08 -4.48
C VAL A 126 30.01 5.08 -3.97
N GLU A 127 30.12 4.87 -2.66
CA GLU A 127 31.10 3.98 -2.02
C GLU A 127 30.97 2.54 -2.54
N GLN A 128 29.75 2.05 -2.68
CA GLN A 128 29.46 0.70 -3.15
C GLN A 128 29.43 0.59 -4.68
N LYS A 129 29.70 1.69 -5.39
CA LYS A 129 29.69 1.76 -6.87
C LYS A 129 28.41 1.14 -7.46
N ILE A 130 27.25 1.51 -6.89
CA ILE A 130 25.98 0.98 -7.32
C ILE A 130 25.61 1.58 -8.67
N ARG A 131 25.26 0.73 -9.61
CA ARG A 131 24.88 1.08 -10.98
C ARG A 131 23.45 0.64 -11.27
N CYS A 132 22.88 1.17 -12.32
CA CYS A 132 21.57 0.78 -12.78
C CYS A 132 21.48 -0.74 -13.02
N PRO A 133 20.59 -1.47 -12.35
CA PRO A 133 20.48 -2.91 -12.55
C PRO A 133 19.92 -3.30 -13.93
N ARG A 134 19.34 -2.33 -14.67
CA ARG A 134 18.78 -2.57 -16.00
C ARG A 134 19.83 -2.44 -17.12
N CYS A 135 20.65 -1.39 -17.09
CA CYS A 135 21.57 -1.07 -18.19
C CYS A 135 23.04 -0.87 -17.77
N GLY A 136 23.35 -0.93 -16.47
CA GLY A 136 24.71 -0.67 -15.96
C GLY A 136 25.09 0.81 -15.89
N GLY A 137 24.21 1.73 -16.28
CA GLY A 137 24.46 3.16 -16.31
C GLY A 137 24.61 3.79 -14.93
N GLU A 138 25.07 5.05 -14.92
CA GLU A 138 25.19 5.82 -13.69
C GLU A 138 23.83 6.23 -13.13
N LEU A 139 23.72 6.26 -11.81
CA LEU A 139 22.56 6.72 -11.10
C LEU A 139 22.70 8.18 -10.72
N MET A 140 21.60 8.92 -10.81
CA MET A 140 21.53 10.29 -10.31
C MET A 140 21.58 10.34 -8.78
N GLU A 141 21.84 11.52 -8.25
CA GLU A 141 21.75 11.75 -6.81
C GLU A 141 20.35 11.42 -6.30
N PRO A 142 20.21 10.68 -5.18
CA PRO A 142 18.91 10.32 -4.65
C PRO A 142 18.16 11.54 -4.12
N THR A 143 16.89 11.62 -4.44
CA THR A 143 15.98 12.66 -3.96
C THR A 143 14.82 12.03 -3.19
N MET A 144 14.35 12.74 -2.17
CA MET A 144 13.18 12.30 -1.40
C MET A 144 11.90 12.67 -2.14
N ILE A 145 11.06 11.71 -2.44
CA ILE A 145 9.79 11.91 -3.14
C ILE A 145 8.61 11.43 -2.30
N LEU A 146 7.49 12.14 -2.39
CA LEU A 146 6.22 11.73 -1.78
C LEU A 146 5.59 10.63 -2.64
N THR A 147 5.33 9.47 -2.03
CA THR A 147 4.75 8.31 -2.72
C THR A 147 3.21 8.26 -2.66
N MET A 148 2.57 9.41 -2.62
CA MET A 148 1.12 9.57 -2.70
C MET A 148 0.71 10.15 -4.06
N PHE A 149 -0.44 9.72 -4.59
CA PHE A 149 -1.03 10.31 -5.79
C PHE A 149 -1.71 11.63 -5.44
N LYS A 150 -1.15 12.72 -5.93
CA LYS A 150 -1.71 14.07 -5.81
C LYS A 150 -2.72 14.34 -6.92
N THR A 151 -3.81 15.03 -6.58
CA THR A 151 -4.82 15.50 -7.54
C THR A 151 -5.38 16.87 -7.10
N GLU A 152 -6.17 17.46 -7.98
CA GLU A 152 -6.93 18.67 -7.67
C GLU A 152 -8.41 18.31 -7.52
N ILE A 153 -9.08 18.91 -6.53
CA ILE A 153 -10.50 18.75 -6.26
C ILE A 153 -11.23 20.00 -6.76
N GLY A 154 -12.25 19.78 -7.58
CA GLY A 154 -13.02 20.84 -8.23
C GLY A 154 -12.59 21.13 -9.66
N ALA A 155 -13.54 21.50 -10.51
CA ALA A 155 -13.32 21.70 -11.95
C ALA A 155 -12.38 22.86 -12.29
N THR A 156 -12.23 23.82 -11.38
CA THR A 156 -11.36 25.00 -11.53
C THR A 156 -10.09 24.94 -10.68
N GLY A 157 -9.80 23.78 -10.05
CA GLY A 157 -8.58 23.58 -9.26
C GLY A 157 -8.61 24.36 -7.93
N GLY A 158 -9.60 24.13 -7.08
CA GLY A 158 -9.76 24.91 -5.84
C GLY A 158 -9.07 24.31 -4.62
N GLU A 159 -8.92 23.01 -4.51
CA GLU A 159 -8.37 22.33 -3.33
C GLU A 159 -7.44 21.18 -3.76
N VAL A 160 -6.32 21.05 -3.06
CA VAL A 160 -5.41 19.92 -3.26
C VAL A 160 -5.97 18.69 -2.55
N GLY A 161 -5.95 17.56 -3.26
CA GLY A 161 -6.32 16.27 -2.72
C GLY A 161 -5.28 15.20 -3.02
N TYR A 162 -5.40 14.09 -2.30
CA TYR A 162 -4.57 12.92 -2.51
C TYR A 162 -5.42 11.65 -2.49
N ALA A 163 -5.05 10.68 -3.31
CA ALA A 163 -5.56 9.33 -3.14
C ALA A 163 -4.96 8.73 -1.87
N ARG A 164 -5.81 8.15 -1.03
CA ARG A 164 -5.39 7.58 0.25
C ARG A 164 -4.48 6.37 0.07
N PRO A 165 -3.36 6.28 0.82
CA PRO A 165 -2.46 5.11 0.78
C PRO A 165 -2.91 3.96 1.69
N GLU A 166 -3.88 4.20 2.59
CA GLU A 166 -4.48 3.28 3.56
C GLU A 166 -5.88 3.76 3.94
N THR A 167 -6.63 3.01 4.77
CA THR A 167 -8.01 3.35 5.14
C THR A 167 -8.16 3.86 6.58
N ALA A 168 -7.11 3.84 7.39
CA ALA A 168 -7.14 4.24 8.80
C ALA A 168 -7.71 5.66 9.00
N GLN A 169 -7.26 6.66 8.21
CA GLN A 169 -7.74 8.04 8.34
C GLN A 169 -9.24 8.13 8.21
N SER A 170 -9.83 7.35 7.30
CA SER A 170 -11.29 7.32 7.11
C SER A 170 -12.02 6.84 8.37
N MET A 171 -11.48 5.85 9.07
CA MET A 171 -12.07 5.30 10.28
C MET A 171 -11.95 6.28 11.45
N PHE A 172 -10.80 6.93 11.62
CA PHE A 172 -10.62 7.97 12.64
C PHE A 172 -11.50 9.20 12.39
N LEU A 173 -11.63 9.67 11.16
CA LEU A 173 -12.52 10.78 10.80
C LEU A 173 -14.00 10.47 11.09
N ASN A 174 -14.38 9.20 11.04
CA ASN A 174 -15.74 8.75 11.30
C ASN A 174 -15.94 8.18 12.73
N TYR A 175 -14.93 8.26 13.59
CA TYR A 175 -15.00 7.76 14.97
C TYR A 175 -16.28 8.20 15.71
N ARG A 176 -16.56 9.50 15.74
CA ARG A 176 -17.73 10.05 16.44
C ARG A 176 -19.04 9.45 15.93
N ARG A 177 -19.16 9.25 14.62
CA ARG A 177 -20.38 8.64 14.02
C ARG A 177 -20.49 7.17 14.37
N GLY A 178 -19.36 6.44 14.31
CA GLY A 178 -19.29 5.04 14.75
C GLY A 178 -19.63 4.89 16.23
N PHE A 179 -19.09 5.74 17.10
CA PHE A 179 -19.35 5.74 18.53
C PHE A 179 -20.85 5.97 18.84
N LEU A 180 -21.49 6.96 18.20
CA LEU A 180 -22.93 7.18 18.32
C LEU A 180 -23.75 5.99 17.82
N HIS A 181 -23.34 5.36 16.70
CA HIS A 181 -23.98 4.16 16.18
C HIS A 181 -23.84 2.96 17.14
N ALA A 182 -22.69 2.83 17.79
CA ALA A 182 -22.44 1.86 18.85
C ALA A 182 -23.12 2.22 20.19
N ARG A 183 -24.03 3.22 20.18
CA ARG A 183 -24.75 3.70 21.36
C ARG A 183 -23.82 4.18 22.48
N GLU A 184 -22.77 4.89 22.09
CA GLU A 184 -21.76 5.45 22.99
C GLU A 184 -21.06 4.39 23.87
N LYS A 185 -20.93 3.16 23.35
CA LYS A 185 -20.27 2.07 24.06
C LYS A 185 -18.94 1.72 23.41
N VAL A 186 -17.96 1.42 24.23
CA VAL A 186 -16.67 0.81 23.87
C VAL A 186 -16.55 -0.56 24.56
N PRO A 187 -15.83 -1.53 23.99
CA PRO A 187 -15.17 -1.43 22.69
C PRO A 187 -16.12 -1.54 21.50
N PHE A 188 -15.82 -0.84 20.42
CA PHE A 188 -16.45 -1.01 19.11
C PHE A 188 -15.39 -0.95 18.02
N ALA A 189 -15.71 -1.46 16.84
CA ALA A 189 -14.80 -1.37 15.72
C ALA A 189 -15.46 -0.80 14.48
N LEU A 190 -14.64 -0.12 13.68
CA LEU A 190 -14.95 0.28 12.31
C LEU A 190 -14.10 -0.56 11.36
N ALA A 191 -14.72 -1.11 10.33
CA ALA A 191 -14.06 -1.92 9.33
C ALA A 191 -14.31 -1.35 7.93
N GLN A 192 -13.34 -1.50 7.06
CA GLN A 192 -13.44 -1.07 5.68
C GLN A 192 -12.70 -2.02 4.74
N SER A 193 -13.36 -2.38 3.62
CA SER A 193 -12.70 -3.01 2.47
C SER A 193 -12.77 -2.02 1.31
N SER A 194 -11.63 -1.49 0.88
CA SER A 194 -11.64 -0.43 -0.13
C SER A 194 -10.33 -0.29 -0.90
N LYS A 195 -10.40 0.42 -2.02
CA LYS A 195 -9.23 0.75 -2.81
C LYS A 195 -8.37 1.80 -2.12
N VAL A 196 -7.05 1.59 -2.26
CA VAL A 196 -6.00 2.51 -1.88
C VAL A 196 -4.98 2.63 -3.01
N MET A 197 -4.20 3.70 -2.98
CA MET A 197 -3.21 3.97 -4.03
C MET A 197 -1.89 4.43 -3.42
N ARG A 198 -0.79 3.79 -3.87
CA ARG A 198 0.58 4.16 -3.51
C ARG A 198 1.37 4.40 -4.77
N ASN A 199 1.90 5.60 -4.94
CA ASN A 199 2.68 5.96 -6.13
C ASN A 199 4.09 5.37 -6.06
N GLU A 200 4.16 4.05 -6.09
CA GLU A 200 5.38 3.26 -6.00
C GLU A 200 6.42 3.68 -7.04
N ILE A 201 7.67 3.85 -6.64
CA ILE A 201 8.77 4.26 -7.52
C ILE A 201 9.00 3.22 -8.60
N SER A 202 9.06 1.94 -8.23
CA SER A 202 9.35 0.85 -9.17
C SER A 202 8.63 -0.44 -8.79
N PRO A 203 7.35 -0.59 -9.15
CA PRO A 203 6.58 -1.79 -8.83
C PRO A 203 6.98 -2.94 -9.77
N ARG A 204 7.99 -3.74 -9.37
CA ARG A 204 8.56 -4.82 -10.20
C ARG A 204 8.14 -6.22 -9.81
N ARG A 205 7.42 -6.40 -8.69
CA ARG A 205 7.07 -7.72 -8.17
C ARG A 205 5.67 -8.21 -8.61
N GLY A 206 5.24 -7.86 -9.83
CA GLY A 206 3.94 -8.29 -10.36
C GLY A 206 2.79 -7.94 -9.42
N MET A 207 2.01 -8.94 -8.98
CA MET A 207 0.87 -8.74 -8.06
C MET A 207 1.26 -8.38 -6.61
N LEU A 208 2.53 -8.57 -6.22
CA LEU A 208 2.98 -8.33 -4.84
C LEU A 208 3.20 -6.85 -4.53
N ARG A 209 3.35 -6.00 -5.55
CA ARG A 209 3.51 -4.55 -5.39
C ARG A 209 2.78 -3.81 -6.50
N LEU A 210 1.66 -3.22 -6.16
CA LEU A 210 0.79 -2.49 -7.07
C LEU A 210 0.69 -1.03 -6.66
N ARG A 211 0.35 -0.16 -7.62
CA ARG A 211 0.02 1.25 -7.37
C ARG A 211 -1.42 1.47 -6.97
N GLU A 212 -2.31 0.58 -7.37
CA GLU A 212 -3.72 0.55 -6.96
C GLU A 212 -4.09 -0.87 -6.52
N PHE A 213 -4.60 -1.01 -5.32
CA PHE A 213 -5.00 -2.30 -4.76
C PHE A 213 -6.13 -2.14 -3.73
N THR A 214 -6.70 -3.24 -3.31
CA THR A 214 -7.72 -3.25 -2.25
C THR A 214 -7.08 -3.74 -0.96
N ILE A 215 -7.34 -3.04 0.13
CA ILE A 215 -7.02 -3.48 1.49
C ILE A 215 -8.29 -3.67 2.29
N MET A 216 -8.18 -4.46 3.34
CA MET A 216 -9.21 -4.69 4.33
C MET A 216 -8.62 -4.39 5.69
N GLU A 217 -9.15 -3.38 6.37
CA GLU A 217 -8.65 -2.90 7.66
C GLU A 217 -9.79 -2.81 8.67
N LEU A 218 -9.45 -2.98 9.92
CA LEU A 218 -10.35 -2.89 11.06
C LEU A 218 -9.64 -2.15 12.18
N GLU A 219 -10.28 -1.07 12.68
CA GLU A 219 -9.82 -0.31 13.83
C GLU A 219 -10.72 -0.58 15.03
N LEU A 220 -10.13 -1.12 16.09
CA LEU A 220 -10.81 -1.37 17.34
C LEU A 220 -10.58 -0.19 18.30
N PHE A 221 -11.67 0.44 18.72
CA PHE A 221 -11.67 1.53 19.68
C PHE A 221 -12.08 1.01 21.06
N PHE A 222 -11.23 1.20 22.05
CA PHE A 222 -11.43 0.73 23.43
C PHE A 222 -11.02 1.81 24.43
N ASP A 223 -11.45 1.63 25.70
CA ASP A 223 -11.05 2.51 26.80
C ASP A 223 -9.63 2.12 27.28
N PRO A 224 -8.65 3.04 27.22
CA PRO A 224 -7.30 2.75 27.69
C PRO A 224 -7.21 2.47 29.21
N GLU A 225 -8.20 2.94 29.99
CA GLU A 225 -8.28 2.67 31.44
C GLU A 225 -8.91 1.31 31.74
N ASP A 226 -9.67 0.72 30.79
CA ASP A 226 -10.20 -0.65 30.87
C ASP A 226 -9.95 -1.41 29.55
N PRO A 227 -8.70 -1.81 29.26
CA PRO A 227 -8.29 -2.37 27.98
C PRO A 227 -8.72 -3.83 27.79
N LYS A 228 -9.85 -4.25 28.37
CA LYS A 228 -10.37 -5.61 28.20
C LYS A 228 -10.89 -5.83 26.79
N CYS A 229 -10.43 -6.92 26.18
CA CYS A 229 -11.00 -7.43 24.94
C CYS A 229 -12.08 -8.47 25.26
N PRO A 230 -13.39 -8.17 25.06
CA PRO A 230 -14.46 -9.10 25.40
C PRO A 230 -14.41 -10.41 24.63
N TRP A 231 -13.72 -10.45 23.50
CA TRP A 231 -13.59 -11.62 22.63
C TRP A 231 -12.35 -12.46 22.91
N PHE A 232 -11.42 -11.98 23.75
CA PHE A 232 -10.15 -12.64 24.01
C PHE A 232 -10.33 -14.03 24.66
N GLU A 233 -11.28 -14.14 25.57
CA GLU A 233 -11.57 -15.41 26.26
C GLU A 233 -11.95 -16.54 25.30
N ASN A 234 -12.60 -16.20 24.17
CA ASN A 234 -13.03 -17.16 23.15
C ASN A 234 -11.84 -17.81 22.41
N VAL A 235 -10.69 -17.17 22.40
CA VAL A 235 -9.51 -17.59 21.62
C VAL A 235 -8.25 -17.76 22.47
N SER A 236 -8.33 -17.41 23.76
CA SER A 236 -7.17 -17.42 24.67
C SER A 236 -6.47 -18.78 24.80
N ASN A 237 -7.18 -19.86 24.54
CA ASN A 237 -6.67 -21.23 24.60
C ASN A 237 -6.37 -21.84 23.22
N GLU A 238 -6.60 -21.12 22.14
CA GLU A 238 -6.25 -21.60 20.80
C GLU A 238 -4.75 -21.56 20.60
N LYS A 239 -4.19 -22.63 20.06
CA LYS A 239 -2.78 -22.67 19.66
C LYS A 239 -2.66 -22.07 18.27
N ILE A 240 -1.81 -21.07 18.13
CA ILE A 240 -1.40 -20.45 16.85
C ILE A 240 -0.28 -21.29 16.23
#